data_7f9e493352157053a1475831e2e8367c
#
_entry.id   7f9e493352157053a1475831e2e8367c
#
_cell.length_a   1.000
_cell.length_b   1.000
_cell.length_c   1.000
_cell.angle_alpha   90.00
_cell.angle_beta   90.00
_cell.angle_gamma   90.00
#
_symmetry.space_group_name_H-M   'P 1'
#
loop_
_entity.id
_entity.type
_entity.pdbx_description
1 polymer ?
#
loop_
_entity_poly.entity_id
_entity_poly.type
_entity_poly.pdbx_seq_one_letter_code
_entity_poly.pdbx_strand_id
1 'polypeptide(L)'
;MKGGGKVNSALRELYQKRMPGMLEMINSDHNLSDPLLMSVDEKYLQAHTKIMVVGQETNGWEYDSRRDTGEDPGWPIQLSCNEYVDLLMQRYQNTHWKKFFNASAYWRAADFLYEQLNDYAERPDIGYLWNNLDKVDYNRKKLPDTVRQMVHDKFLVLKEEVEITKPDVLVLFVGERYDQLIEKSGCKIVSLEKETGISQDILVRLQWPNVFPAESYILPHPRQLQSLGNWDSLAKVTSLIKSRNEKN
;
A
#
# COMPACT_ATOMS: atom_id res chain seq x y z
N MET A 1 -2.72 23.39 8.44
CA MET A 1 -2.44 22.13 9.18
C MET A 1 -3.69 21.40 9.73
N LYS A 2 -4.93 21.59 9.18
CA LYS A 2 -6.15 21.06 9.85
C LYS A 2 -6.62 19.68 9.37
N GLY A 3 -6.23 19.19 8.23
CA GLY A 3 -6.73 17.92 7.67
C GLY A 3 -5.84 16.71 8.01
N GLY A 4 -4.57 16.79 7.74
CA GLY A 4 -3.60 15.69 7.93
C GLY A 4 -3.47 15.24 9.39
N GLY A 5 -3.58 16.17 10.33
CA GLY A 5 -3.50 15.85 11.75
C GLY A 5 -4.58 14.88 12.24
N LYS A 6 -5.83 15.04 11.79
CA LYS A 6 -6.93 14.13 12.18
C LYS A 6 -6.78 12.73 11.57
N VAL A 7 -6.39 12.66 10.30
CA VAL A 7 -6.18 11.39 9.61
C VAL A 7 -5.03 10.62 10.24
N ASN A 8 -3.90 11.29 10.48
CA ASN A 8 -2.74 10.67 11.12
C ASN A 8 -3.00 10.27 12.57
N SER A 9 -3.85 11.00 13.31
CA SER A 9 -4.29 10.59 14.65
C SER A 9 -5.09 9.29 14.60
N ALA A 10 -6.04 9.16 13.66
CA ALA A 10 -6.82 7.94 13.49
C ALA A 10 -5.96 6.74 13.03
N LEU A 11 -5.00 6.95 12.13
CA LEU A 11 -4.03 5.91 11.74
C LEU A 11 -3.18 5.48 12.94
N ARG A 12 -2.69 6.44 13.72
CA ARG A 12 -1.92 6.17 14.95
C ARG A 12 -2.70 5.31 15.93
N GLU A 13 -3.95 5.67 16.22
CA GLU A 13 -4.83 4.90 17.11
C GLU A 13 -5.07 3.47 16.60
N LEU A 14 -5.29 3.29 15.29
CA LEU A 14 -5.39 1.98 14.66
C LEU A 14 -4.13 1.15 14.91
N TYR A 15 -2.96 1.73 14.59
CA TYR A 15 -1.68 1.03 14.71
C TYR A 15 -1.34 0.72 16.17
N GLN A 16 -1.55 1.65 17.09
CA GLN A 16 -1.32 1.42 18.52
C GLN A 16 -2.17 0.27 19.07
N LYS A 17 -3.41 0.16 18.62
CA LYS A 17 -4.30 -0.94 18.99
C LYS A 17 -3.81 -2.31 18.49
N ARG A 18 -3.18 -2.37 17.32
CA ARG A 18 -2.73 -3.61 16.67
C ARG A 18 -1.27 -3.96 17.01
N MET A 19 -0.46 -2.97 17.36
CA MET A 19 0.99 -3.12 17.55
C MET A 19 1.41 -4.13 18.62
N PRO A 20 0.73 -4.31 19.76
CA PRO A 20 1.20 -5.25 20.78
C PRO A 20 1.45 -6.66 20.24
N GLY A 21 0.49 -7.21 19.48
CA GLY A 21 0.66 -8.54 18.88
C GLY A 21 1.73 -8.59 17.78
N MET A 22 1.93 -7.49 17.06
CA MET A 22 2.97 -7.41 16.03
C MET A 22 4.36 -7.27 16.63
N LEU A 23 4.51 -6.46 17.67
CA LEU A 23 5.77 -6.26 18.37
C LEU A 23 6.24 -7.56 19.06
N GLU A 24 5.33 -8.33 19.64
CA GLU A 24 5.61 -9.67 20.16
C GLU A 24 6.20 -10.59 19.08
N MET A 25 5.62 -10.59 17.88
CA MET A 25 6.12 -11.40 16.76
C MET A 25 7.51 -10.94 16.32
N ILE A 26 7.71 -9.64 16.13
CA ILE A 26 9.01 -9.07 15.73
C ILE A 26 10.08 -9.39 16.76
N ASN A 27 9.77 -9.29 18.05
CA ASN A 27 10.71 -9.62 19.12
C ASN A 27 10.96 -11.13 19.28
N SER A 28 10.10 -11.99 18.74
CA SER A 28 10.31 -13.44 18.74
C SER A 28 11.04 -13.95 17.48
N ASP A 29 11.00 -13.21 16.38
CA ASP A 29 11.65 -13.60 15.12
C ASP A 29 12.34 -12.39 14.46
N HIS A 30 13.66 -12.33 14.60
CA HIS A 30 14.52 -11.27 14.03
C HIS A 30 14.57 -11.23 12.51
N ASN A 31 13.99 -12.21 11.82
CA ASN A 31 13.90 -12.21 10.36
C ASN A 31 12.74 -11.35 9.85
N LEU A 32 11.81 -10.95 10.72
CA LEU A 32 10.76 -10.01 10.36
C LEU A 32 11.31 -8.59 10.26
N SER A 33 10.96 -7.88 9.20
CA SER A 33 11.26 -6.45 9.08
C SER A 33 10.39 -5.60 10.01
N ASP A 34 10.68 -4.30 10.11
CA ASP A 34 9.76 -3.35 10.72
C ASP A 34 8.46 -3.25 9.90
N PRO A 35 7.30 -3.03 10.53
CA PRO A 35 6.06 -2.86 9.79
C PRO A 35 6.00 -1.53 9.06
N LEU A 36 5.49 -1.55 7.83
CA LEU A 36 5.17 -0.35 7.07
C LEU A 36 3.93 0.30 7.66
N LEU A 37 4.08 1.44 8.33
CA LEU A 37 3.00 2.25 8.89
C LEU A 37 2.87 3.55 8.12
N MET A 38 1.74 3.75 7.45
CA MET A 38 1.49 4.94 6.64
C MET A 38 1.30 6.19 7.48
N SER A 39 1.66 7.32 6.88
CA SER A 39 1.25 8.66 7.29
C SER A 39 0.73 9.44 6.09
N VAL A 40 -0.21 10.32 6.31
CA VAL A 40 -0.80 11.17 5.27
C VAL A 40 -0.19 12.56 5.35
N ASP A 41 0.27 13.08 4.21
CA ASP A 41 0.74 14.44 4.05
C ASP A 41 -0.30 15.35 3.37
N GLU A 42 -0.01 16.66 3.33
CA GLU A 42 -0.89 17.65 2.70
C GLU A 42 -1.01 17.45 1.19
N LYS A 43 0.00 16.87 0.52
CA LYS A 43 -0.01 16.63 -0.92
C LYS A 43 -1.07 15.61 -1.30
N TYR A 44 -1.17 14.53 -0.52
CA TYR A 44 -2.24 13.55 -0.69
C TYR A 44 -3.62 14.18 -0.47
N LEU A 45 -3.77 14.99 0.58
CA LEU A 45 -5.05 15.62 0.91
C LEU A 45 -5.51 16.64 -0.13
N GLN A 46 -4.57 17.30 -0.81
CA GLN A 46 -4.82 18.31 -1.83
C GLN A 46 -4.85 17.73 -3.24
N ALA A 47 -4.50 16.46 -3.44
CA ALA A 47 -4.57 15.82 -4.74
C ALA A 47 -6.01 15.87 -5.28
N HIS A 48 -6.16 16.18 -6.58
CA HIS A 48 -7.46 16.19 -7.25
C HIS A 48 -8.11 14.80 -7.19
N THR A 49 -7.32 13.78 -7.45
CA THR A 49 -7.70 12.37 -7.28
C THR A 49 -6.75 11.74 -6.26
N LYS A 50 -7.29 11.35 -5.11
CA LYS A 50 -6.53 10.68 -4.05
C LYS A 50 -6.31 9.22 -4.39
N ILE A 51 -5.07 8.81 -4.53
CA ILE A 51 -4.71 7.48 -4.97
C ILE A 51 -3.98 6.74 -3.85
N MET A 52 -4.35 5.49 -3.60
CA MET A 52 -3.56 4.56 -2.81
C MET A 52 -3.12 3.40 -3.71
N VAL A 53 -1.81 3.14 -3.74
CA VAL A 53 -1.23 1.97 -4.40
C VAL A 53 -0.76 0.99 -3.34
N VAL A 54 -1.11 -0.29 -3.53
CA VAL A 54 -0.83 -1.35 -2.56
C VAL A 54 0.02 -2.42 -3.23
N GLY A 55 1.20 -2.66 -2.70
CA GLY A 55 2.09 -3.74 -3.10
C GLY A 55 1.84 -5.02 -2.33
N GLN A 56 2.67 -6.02 -2.60
CA GLN A 56 2.62 -7.32 -1.92
C GLN A 56 3.22 -7.23 -0.53
N GLU A 57 4.51 -6.91 -0.46
CA GLU A 57 5.34 -6.93 0.75
C GLU A 57 6.41 -5.82 0.71
N THR A 58 7.04 -5.55 1.83
CA THR A 58 7.92 -4.38 2.00
C THR A 58 9.29 -4.49 1.34
N ASN A 59 9.80 -5.69 1.05
CA ASN A 59 11.08 -5.96 0.39
C ASN A 59 12.27 -5.23 1.05
N GLY A 60 12.45 -5.42 2.34
CA GLY A 60 13.57 -4.87 3.11
C GLY A 60 13.30 -3.52 3.76
N TRP A 61 12.04 -3.13 3.92
CA TRP A 61 11.67 -1.91 4.60
C TRP A 61 12.28 -1.85 6.01
N GLU A 62 13.10 -0.82 6.24
CA GLU A 62 13.75 -0.52 7.52
C GLU A 62 14.64 -1.65 8.10
N TYR A 63 14.88 -2.74 7.35
CA TYR A 63 15.74 -3.82 7.82
C TYR A 63 17.20 -3.37 7.99
N ASP A 64 17.67 -2.47 7.12
CA ASP A 64 19.04 -1.92 7.18
C ASP A 64 19.17 -0.74 8.14
N SER A 65 18.12 0.04 8.32
CA SER A 65 18.17 1.20 9.23
C SER A 65 18.40 0.78 10.68
N ARG A 66 17.99 -0.43 11.04
CA ARG A 66 18.32 -1.01 12.35
C ARG A 66 19.83 -1.20 12.56
N ARG A 67 20.59 -1.35 11.46
CA ARG A 67 22.04 -1.65 11.51
C ARG A 67 22.93 -0.47 11.16
N ASP A 68 22.47 0.40 10.24
CA ASP A 68 23.37 1.35 9.58
C ASP A 68 23.30 2.78 10.13
N THR A 69 22.23 3.17 10.83
CA THR A 69 22.03 4.58 11.20
C THR A 69 22.35 4.91 12.66
N GLY A 70 22.64 3.92 13.50
CA GLY A 70 22.79 4.14 14.95
C GLY A 70 21.51 4.55 15.68
N GLU A 71 20.41 4.72 14.94
CA GLU A 71 19.05 4.94 15.44
C GLU A 71 18.26 3.63 15.59
N ASP A 72 19.00 2.52 15.59
CA ASP A 72 18.45 1.20 15.81
C ASP A 72 17.78 1.14 17.19
N PRO A 73 16.47 0.88 17.26
CA PRO A 73 15.81 0.68 18.56
C PRO A 73 16.35 -0.56 19.30
N GLY A 74 17.34 -1.24 18.70
CA GLY A 74 17.90 -2.48 19.21
C GLY A 74 16.98 -3.69 18.95
N TRP A 75 17.53 -4.87 19.15
CA TRP A 75 16.73 -6.09 19.14
C TRP A 75 17.02 -6.89 20.41
N PRO A 76 16.01 -7.36 21.16
CA PRO A 76 14.57 -7.09 20.96
C PRO A 76 14.24 -5.60 21.12
N ILE A 77 13.20 -5.13 20.42
CA ILE A 77 12.78 -3.73 20.43
C ILE A 77 12.35 -3.33 21.84
N GLN A 78 13.03 -2.33 22.41
CA GLN A 78 12.81 -1.86 23.78
C GLN A 78 11.82 -0.70 23.90
N LEU A 79 11.38 -0.14 22.76
CA LEU A 79 10.40 0.93 22.73
C LEU A 79 9.03 0.43 23.17
N SER A 80 8.26 1.27 23.82
CA SER A 80 6.83 1.03 24.02
C SER A 80 6.13 0.95 22.66
N CYS A 81 4.97 0.30 22.60
CA CYS A 81 4.17 0.24 21.36
C CYS A 81 3.87 1.62 20.77
N ASN A 82 3.62 2.62 21.61
CA ASN A 82 3.32 3.98 21.17
C ASN A 82 4.53 4.65 20.53
N GLU A 83 5.69 4.59 21.18
CA GLU A 83 6.95 5.14 20.68
C GLU A 83 7.35 4.46 19.38
N TYR A 84 7.17 3.15 19.29
CA TYR A 84 7.48 2.40 18.08
C TYR A 84 6.57 2.77 16.91
N VAL A 85 5.26 2.90 17.13
CA VAL A 85 4.31 3.39 16.12
C VAL A 85 4.69 4.80 15.64
N ASP A 86 5.00 5.71 16.57
CA ASP A 86 5.39 7.08 16.22
C ASP A 86 6.66 7.12 15.39
N LEU A 87 7.66 6.32 15.73
CA LEU A 87 8.90 6.18 14.98
C LEU A 87 8.63 5.70 13.55
N LEU A 88 7.84 4.64 13.39
CA LEU A 88 7.56 4.05 12.06
C LEU A 88 6.73 4.99 11.18
N MET A 89 5.73 5.67 11.73
CA MET A 89 4.94 6.67 11.01
C MET A 89 5.81 7.88 10.59
N GLN A 90 6.74 8.31 11.45
CA GLN A 90 7.70 9.37 11.11
C GLN A 90 8.66 8.94 10.00
N ARG A 91 9.15 7.70 10.03
CA ARG A 91 10.01 7.14 8.98
C ARG A 91 9.29 7.13 7.64
N TYR A 92 8.03 6.74 7.61
CA TYR A 92 7.22 6.82 6.39
C TYR A 92 7.16 8.24 5.83
N GLN A 93 6.93 9.26 6.65
CA GLN A 93 6.93 10.68 6.23
C GLN A 93 8.28 11.15 5.71
N ASN A 94 9.36 10.68 6.32
CA ASN A 94 10.72 11.09 5.97
C ASN A 94 11.31 10.31 4.79
N THR A 95 10.62 9.26 4.31
CA THR A 95 11.08 8.48 3.17
C THR A 95 11.17 9.35 1.93
N HIS A 96 12.38 9.48 1.40
CA HIS A 96 12.62 10.28 0.21
C HIS A 96 12.20 9.51 -1.04
N TRP A 97 10.93 9.58 -1.38
CA TRP A 97 10.31 8.95 -2.54
C TRP A 97 11.09 9.14 -3.83
N LYS A 98 11.72 10.30 -4.02
CA LYS A 98 12.55 10.60 -5.20
C LYS A 98 13.68 9.60 -5.47
N LYS A 99 14.19 8.90 -4.45
CA LYS A 99 15.22 7.86 -4.62
C LYS A 99 14.69 6.59 -5.31
N PHE A 100 13.39 6.36 -5.26
CA PHE A 100 12.78 5.12 -5.73
C PHE A 100 12.15 5.24 -7.12
N PHE A 101 11.89 6.44 -7.62
CA PHE A 101 11.11 6.74 -8.80
C PHE A 101 11.50 5.93 -10.04
N ASN A 102 12.74 5.89 -10.41
CA ASN A 102 13.17 5.15 -11.58
C ASN A 102 13.74 3.76 -11.22
N ALA A 103 13.75 3.42 -9.93
CA ALA A 103 14.45 2.24 -9.44
C ALA A 103 13.70 0.94 -9.73
N SER A 104 12.37 0.94 -9.76
CA SER A 104 11.60 -0.29 -9.98
C SER A 104 10.38 -0.09 -10.85
N ALA A 105 9.89 -1.18 -11.46
CA ALA A 105 8.64 -1.18 -12.21
C ALA A 105 7.44 -0.77 -11.35
N TYR A 106 7.45 -1.10 -10.06
CA TYR A 106 6.41 -0.74 -9.12
C TYR A 106 6.24 0.79 -9.01
N TRP A 107 7.33 1.51 -8.75
CA TRP A 107 7.30 2.96 -8.62
C TRP A 107 6.92 3.65 -9.92
N ARG A 108 7.43 3.17 -11.06
CA ARG A 108 7.02 3.70 -12.37
C ARG A 108 5.52 3.54 -12.63
N ALA A 109 4.93 2.41 -12.21
CA ALA A 109 3.48 2.18 -12.35
C ALA A 109 2.67 3.11 -11.44
N ALA A 110 3.09 3.28 -10.19
CA ALA A 110 2.44 4.18 -9.24
C ALA A 110 2.48 5.64 -9.73
N ASP A 111 3.64 6.09 -10.20
CA ASP A 111 3.82 7.41 -10.78
C ASP A 111 2.95 7.63 -12.01
N PHE A 112 2.95 6.66 -12.92
CA PHE A 112 2.12 6.72 -14.12
C PHE A 112 0.63 6.89 -13.76
N LEU A 113 0.11 6.10 -12.82
CA LEU A 113 -1.27 6.23 -12.36
C LEU A 113 -1.54 7.63 -11.80
N TYR A 114 -0.65 8.13 -10.95
CA TYR A 114 -0.80 9.43 -10.32
C TYR A 114 -0.80 10.57 -11.35
N GLU A 115 0.15 10.57 -12.26
CA GLU A 115 0.27 11.57 -13.34
C GLU A 115 -0.96 11.57 -14.24
N GLN A 116 -1.39 10.39 -14.65
CA GLN A 116 -2.54 10.27 -15.55
C GLN A 116 -3.85 10.72 -14.91
N LEU A 117 -4.03 10.52 -13.61
CA LEU A 117 -5.29 10.85 -12.92
C LEU A 117 -5.32 12.25 -12.29
N ASN A 118 -4.17 12.91 -12.19
CA ASN A 118 -4.08 14.25 -11.61
C ASN A 118 -3.65 15.34 -12.60
N ASP A 119 -3.48 14.99 -13.89
CA ASP A 119 -3.11 15.92 -14.98
C ASP A 119 -1.84 16.75 -14.70
N TYR A 120 -0.89 16.17 -13.97
CA TYR A 120 0.36 16.85 -13.65
C TYR A 120 1.32 16.81 -14.83
N ALA A 121 1.51 17.95 -15.49
CA ALA A 121 2.49 18.13 -16.56
C ALA A 121 3.94 18.26 -16.05
N GLU A 122 4.12 18.73 -14.82
CA GLU A 122 5.43 18.86 -14.17
C GLU A 122 5.35 18.31 -12.74
N ARG A 123 6.29 17.42 -12.40
CA ARG A 123 6.38 16.76 -11.10
C ARG A 123 7.02 17.63 -10.03
N PRO A 124 6.32 18.42 -9.25
CA PRO A 124 6.97 18.94 -8.05
C PRO A 124 6.98 17.93 -6.93
N ASP A 125 5.91 17.13 -6.77
CA ASP A 125 5.75 16.32 -5.56
C ASP A 125 4.68 15.24 -5.70
N ILE A 126 4.94 14.04 -5.15
CA ILE A 126 4.01 12.91 -5.14
C ILE A 126 3.00 13.08 -4.03
N GLY A 127 1.73 12.96 -4.39
CA GLY A 127 0.62 12.99 -3.45
C GLY A 127 -0.20 11.71 -3.42
N TYR A 128 0.36 10.53 -3.76
CA TYR A 128 -0.31 9.26 -3.55
C TYR A 128 0.18 8.57 -2.27
N LEU A 129 -0.63 7.68 -1.72
CA LEU A 129 -0.21 6.81 -0.62
C LEU A 129 0.35 5.50 -1.18
N TRP A 130 1.48 5.10 -0.66
CA TRP A 130 2.04 3.78 -0.87
C TRP A 130 1.74 2.89 0.33
N ASN A 131 1.36 1.66 0.05
CA ASN A 131 1.03 0.68 1.05
C ASN A 131 1.42 -0.74 0.61
N ASN A 132 1.34 -1.71 1.51
CA ASN A 132 1.49 -3.13 1.22
C ASN A 132 0.44 -3.95 1.96
N LEU A 133 0.05 -5.08 1.40
CA LEU A 133 -0.80 -6.06 2.08
C LEU A 133 -0.06 -6.71 3.23
N ASP A 134 1.12 -7.27 2.95
CA ASP A 134 2.04 -7.75 3.97
C ASP A 134 2.84 -6.55 4.48
N LYS A 135 2.58 -6.13 5.71
CA LYS A 135 3.22 -4.94 6.30
C LYS A 135 4.68 -5.15 6.65
N VAL A 136 5.13 -6.36 6.66
CA VAL A 136 6.50 -6.81 6.92
C VAL A 136 6.96 -7.76 5.84
N ASP A 137 8.26 -7.97 5.76
CA ASP A 137 8.87 -9.04 4.98
C ASP A 137 9.72 -9.96 5.86
N TYR A 138 10.25 -11.01 5.28
CA TYR A 138 11.07 -12.01 5.96
C TYR A 138 12.47 -12.05 5.34
N ASN A 139 13.43 -11.41 5.96
CA ASN A 139 14.79 -11.29 5.42
C ASN A 139 14.83 -10.74 3.99
N ARG A 140 14.10 -9.65 3.71
CA ARG A 140 13.95 -9.05 2.37
C ARG A 140 13.35 -9.99 1.33
N LYS A 141 12.60 -11.00 1.77
CA LYS A 141 11.93 -12.00 0.93
C LYS A 141 10.48 -12.09 1.35
N LYS A 142 9.74 -12.82 0.54
CA LYS A 142 8.33 -13.15 0.84
C LYS A 142 8.20 -13.83 2.18
N LEU A 143 7.15 -13.45 2.89
CA LEU A 143 6.74 -14.16 4.10
C LEU A 143 6.47 -15.64 3.78
N PRO A 144 7.00 -16.59 4.58
CA PRO A 144 6.51 -17.97 4.58
C PRO A 144 5.00 -17.99 4.87
N ASP A 145 4.25 -18.89 4.25
CA ASP A 145 2.78 -18.87 4.35
C ASP A 145 2.26 -19.00 5.78
N THR A 146 2.93 -19.80 6.62
CA THR A 146 2.60 -19.92 8.05
C THR A 146 2.82 -18.62 8.82
N VAL A 147 3.94 -17.93 8.55
CA VAL A 147 4.25 -16.64 9.17
C VAL A 147 3.29 -15.57 8.67
N ARG A 148 2.97 -15.58 7.37
CA ARG A 148 1.99 -14.65 6.78
C ARG A 148 0.64 -14.75 7.45
N GLN A 149 0.13 -15.98 7.67
CA GLN A 149 -1.15 -16.17 8.35
C GLN A 149 -1.11 -15.55 9.75
N MET A 150 -0.03 -15.77 10.50
CA MET A 150 0.13 -15.20 11.85
C MET A 150 0.18 -13.65 11.81
N VAL A 151 0.87 -13.08 10.82
CA VAL A 151 0.92 -11.61 10.62
C VAL A 151 -0.48 -11.09 10.31
N HIS A 152 -1.21 -11.73 9.41
CA HIS A 152 -2.56 -11.30 9.04
C HIS A 152 -3.55 -11.39 10.20
N ASP A 153 -3.47 -12.44 11.02
CA ASP A 153 -4.34 -12.58 12.19
C ASP A 153 -4.15 -11.44 13.19
N LYS A 154 -2.94 -10.88 13.28
CA LYS A 154 -2.59 -9.81 14.22
C LYS A 154 -2.64 -8.40 13.59
N PHE A 155 -2.24 -8.27 12.31
CA PHE A 155 -1.95 -6.96 11.70
C PHE A 155 -2.44 -6.78 10.26
N LEU A 156 -3.56 -7.41 9.88
CA LEU A 156 -4.24 -7.10 8.62
C LEU A 156 -5.09 -5.84 8.81
N VAL A 157 -4.58 -4.69 8.39
CA VAL A 157 -5.16 -3.36 8.67
C VAL A 157 -5.55 -2.57 7.41
N LEU A 158 -5.38 -3.15 6.20
CA LEU A 158 -5.64 -2.43 4.95
C LEU A 158 -7.05 -1.85 4.88
N LYS A 159 -8.06 -2.59 5.34
CA LYS A 159 -9.45 -2.12 5.32
C LYS A 159 -9.60 -0.84 6.14
N GLU A 160 -9.15 -0.86 7.38
CA GLU A 160 -9.23 0.27 8.29
C GLU A 160 -8.40 1.46 7.78
N GLU A 161 -7.24 1.20 7.17
CA GLU A 161 -6.42 2.24 6.55
C GLU A 161 -7.15 2.94 5.41
N VAL A 162 -7.84 2.20 4.55
CA VAL A 162 -8.66 2.76 3.47
C VAL A 162 -9.85 3.55 4.02
N GLU A 163 -10.52 3.03 5.05
CA GLU A 163 -11.63 3.73 5.74
C GLU A 163 -11.19 5.09 6.32
N ILE A 164 -9.97 5.14 6.86
CA ILE A 164 -9.41 6.35 7.48
C ILE A 164 -8.91 7.34 6.42
N THR A 165 -8.16 6.87 5.43
CA THR A 165 -7.49 7.73 4.43
C THR A 165 -8.41 8.15 3.29
N LYS A 166 -9.47 7.38 3.02
CA LYS A 166 -10.50 7.64 2.00
C LYS A 166 -9.91 7.99 0.62
N PRO A 167 -9.14 7.09 -0.01
CA PRO A 167 -8.70 7.30 -1.37
C PRO A 167 -9.89 7.29 -2.33
N ASP A 168 -9.81 8.04 -3.43
CA ASP A 168 -10.78 7.99 -4.53
C ASP A 168 -10.52 6.77 -5.43
N VAL A 169 -9.25 6.36 -5.50
CA VAL A 169 -8.78 5.23 -6.31
C VAL A 169 -7.86 4.34 -5.48
N LEU A 170 -8.11 3.03 -5.54
CA LEU A 170 -7.29 2.00 -4.91
C LEU A 170 -6.77 1.02 -5.97
N VAL A 171 -5.46 0.88 -6.10
CA VAL A 171 -4.84 -0.08 -7.02
C VAL A 171 -3.95 -1.04 -6.26
N LEU A 172 -4.26 -2.33 -6.34
CA LEU A 172 -3.49 -3.40 -5.73
C LEU A 172 -2.61 -4.09 -6.78
N PHE A 173 -1.31 -4.03 -6.62
CA PHE A 173 -0.31 -4.72 -7.44
C PHE A 173 0.12 -6.04 -6.77
N VAL A 174 -0.83 -6.97 -6.58
CA VAL A 174 -0.62 -8.13 -5.72
C VAL A 174 -0.70 -9.48 -6.43
N GLY A 175 -1.46 -9.58 -7.51
CA GLY A 175 -1.66 -10.84 -8.24
C GLY A 175 -2.50 -11.87 -7.46
N GLU A 176 -2.74 -13.01 -8.07
CA GLU A 176 -3.68 -14.07 -7.61
C GLU A 176 -3.38 -14.64 -6.22
N ARG A 177 -2.12 -14.58 -5.78
CA ARG A 177 -1.73 -15.13 -4.47
C ARG A 177 -2.52 -14.54 -3.31
N TYR A 178 -3.08 -13.35 -3.48
CA TYR A 178 -3.79 -12.62 -2.44
C TYR A 178 -5.32 -12.64 -2.60
N ASP A 179 -5.84 -13.31 -3.63
CA ASP A 179 -7.28 -13.33 -3.92
C ASP A 179 -8.09 -13.85 -2.73
N GLN A 180 -7.67 -14.97 -2.14
CA GLN A 180 -8.35 -15.53 -0.96
C GLN A 180 -8.36 -14.57 0.24
N LEU A 181 -7.29 -13.80 0.43
CA LEU A 181 -7.21 -12.81 1.50
C LEU A 181 -8.17 -11.64 1.24
N ILE A 182 -8.23 -11.20 0.00
CA ILE A 182 -9.11 -10.13 -0.46
C ILE A 182 -10.57 -10.57 -0.31
N GLU A 183 -10.92 -11.78 -0.73
CA GLU A 183 -12.27 -12.34 -0.57
C GLU A 183 -12.65 -12.53 0.91
N LYS A 184 -11.74 -13.02 1.75
CA LYS A 184 -11.94 -13.11 3.21
C LYS A 184 -12.20 -11.74 3.85
N SER A 185 -11.71 -10.66 3.26
CA SER A 185 -11.98 -9.29 3.69
C SER A 185 -13.38 -8.79 3.30
N GLY A 186 -14.19 -9.62 2.64
CA GLY A 186 -15.56 -9.31 2.22
C GLY A 186 -15.66 -8.63 0.85
N CYS A 187 -14.58 -8.62 0.08
CA CYS A 187 -14.58 -8.12 -1.30
C CYS A 187 -15.14 -9.16 -2.28
N LYS A 188 -15.72 -8.66 -3.36
CA LYS A 188 -15.99 -9.46 -4.56
C LYS A 188 -15.02 -9.06 -5.65
N ILE A 189 -14.42 -10.04 -6.30
CA ILE A 189 -13.61 -9.86 -7.49
C ILE A 189 -14.54 -9.92 -8.70
N VAL A 190 -14.50 -8.90 -9.55
CA VAL A 190 -15.34 -8.78 -10.76
C VAL A 190 -14.47 -8.66 -11.98
N SER A 191 -14.66 -9.58 -12.93
CA SER A 191 -13.97 -9.52 -14.21
C SER A 191 -14.37 -8.28 -15.01
N LEU A 192 -13.39 -7.61 -15.60
CA LEU A 192 -13.57 -6.50 -16.53
C LEU A 192 -13.31 -6.88 -17.99
N GLU A 193 -13.13 -8.15 -18.28
CA GLU A 193 -12.75 -8.63 -19.62
C GLU A 193 -13.73 -8.20 -20.70
N LYS A 194 -15.03 -8.27 -20.43
CA LYS A 194 -16.06 -7.82 -21.37
C LYS A 194 -16.03 -6.31 -21.65
N GLU A 195 -15.63 -5.51 -20.66
CA GLU A 195 -15.59 -4.05 -20.77
C GLU A 195 -14.28 -3.56 -21.39
N THR A 196 -13.18 -4.25 -21.13
CA THR A 196 -11.83 -3.78 -21.46
C THR A 196 -11.14 -4.59 -22.56
N GLY A 197 -11.58 -5.84 -22.80
CA GLY A 197 -10.87 -6.81 -23.60
C GLY A 197 -9.56 -7.32 -22.98
N ILE A 198 -9.32 -7.04 -21.69
CA ILE A 198 -8.17 -7.53 -20.94
C ILE A 198 -8.60 -8.76 -20.15
N SER A 199 -7.79 -9.85 -20.21
CA SER A 199 -8.03 -11.05 -19.41
C SER A 199 -8.21 -10.72 -17.92
N GLN A 200 -9.11 -11.43 -17.26
CA GLN A 200 -9.30 -11.33 -15.81
C GLN A 200 -8.05 -11.69 -15.00
N ASP A 201 -7.09 -12.44 -15.56
CA ASP A 201 -5.80 -12.74 -14.94
C ASP A 201 -4.89 -11.50 -14.86
N ILE A 202 -5.23 -10.44 -15.62
CA ILE A 202 -4.45 -9.20 -15.69
C ILE A 202 -5.17 -8.04 -15.01
N LEU A 203 -6.49 -7.94 -15.15
CA LEU A 203 -7.26 -6.82 -14.62
C LEU A 203 -8.60 -7.26 -14.09
N VAL A 204 -8.80 -7.04 -12.80
CA VAL A 204 -10.10 -7.22 -12.16
C VAL A 204 -10.45 -6.01 -11.31
N ARG A 205 -11.74 -5.80 -11.10
CA ARG A 205 -12.27 -4.78 -10.21
C ARG A 205 -12.64 -5.39 -8.88
N LEU A 206 -12.37 -4.66 -7.80
CA LEU A 206 -12.86 -4.99 -6.47
C LEU A 206 -14.20 -4.29 -6.20
N GLN A 207 -15.16 -5.04 -5.71
CA GLN A 207 -16.37 -4.50 -5.13
C GLN A 207 -16.36 -4.78 -3.62
N TRP A 208 -16.33 -3.73 -2.85
CA TRP A 208 -16.40 -3.79 -1.40
C TRP A 208 -17.80 -3.34 -0.94
N PRO A 209 -18.42 -4.06 -0.03
CA PRO A 209 -19.65 -3.55 0.56
C PRO A 209 -19.32 -2.35 1.45
N ASN A 210 -19.76 -1.18 1.05
CA ASN A 210 -19.91 0.05 1.86
C ASN A 210 -18.69 0.88 2.26
N VAL A 211 -17.43 0.52 1.95
CA VAL A 211 -16.27 1.17 2.58
C VAL A 211 -15.19 1.60 1.62
N PHE A 212 -15.09 0.99 0.46
CA PHE A 212 -13.98 1.22 -0.44
C PHE A 212 -14.38 2.08 -1.64
N PRO A 213 -13.40 2.79 -2.22
CA PRO A 213 -13.67 3.57 -3.40
C PRO A 213 -14.26 2.69 -4.51
N ALA A 214 -15.24 3.22 -5.22
CA ALA A 214 -15.84 2.55 -6.36
C ALA A 214 -14.78 2.15 -7.41
N GLU A 215 -13.68 2.88 -7.46
CA GLU A 215 -12.54 2.65 -8.34
C GLU A 215 -11.42 1.88 -7.63
N SER A 216 -11.66 0.57 -7.42
CA SER A 216 -10.70 -0.35 -6.81
C SER A 216 -10.34 -1.47 -7.78
N TYR A 217 -9.04 -1.69 -8.03
CA TYR A 217 -8.54 -2.62 -9.03
C TYR A 217 -7.42 -3.50 -8.52
N ILE A 218 -7.33 -4.73 -9.04
CA ILE A 218 -6.17 -5.61 -8.87
C ILE A 218 -5.50 -5.78 -10.21
N LEU A 219 -4.17 -5.67 -10.21
CA LEU A 219 -3.29 -6.01 -11.32
C LEU A 219 -2.14 -6.89 -10.79
N PRO A 220 -1.50 -7.68 -11.67
CA PRO A 220 -0.22 -8.31 -11.36
C PRO A 220 0.81 -7.28 -10.95
N HIS A 221 1.83 -7.73 -10.22
CA HIS A 221 2.96 -6.86 -9.87
C HIS A 221 3.54 -6.19 -11.14
N PRO A 222 3.84 -4.88 -11.15
CA PRO A 222 4.25 -4.15 -12.35
C PRO A 222 5.44 -4.75 -13.11
N ARG A 223 6.37 -5.41 -12.42
CA ARG A 223 7.44 -6.19 -13.06
C ARG A 223 6.89 -7.34 -13.89
N GLN A 224 5.83 -7.99 -13.45
CA GLN A 224 5.16 -9.05 -14.20
C GLN A 224 4.38 -8.46 -15.38
N LEU A 225 3.67 -7.35 -15.23
CA LEU A 225 3.03 -6.64 -16.33
C LEU A 225 4.04 -6.31 -17.44
N GLN A 226 5.21 -5.82 -17.05
CA GLN A 226 6.29 -5.51 -18.00
C GLN A 226 6.80 -6.77 -18.71
N SER A 227 7.04 -7.88 -18.01
CA SER A 227 7.52 -9.12 -18.58
C SER A 227 6.52 -9.81 -19.51
N LEU A 228 5.22 -9.64 -19.27
CA LEU A 228 4.14 -10.17 -20.09
C LEU A 228 3.75 -9.24 -21.26
N GLY A 229 4.37 -8.07 -21.41
CA GLY A 229 3.99 -7.08 -22.42
C GLY A 229 2.63 -6.42 -22.17
N ASN A 230 2.11 -6.47 -20.93
CA ASN A 230 0.78 -5.97 -20.55
C ASN A 230 0.84 -4.62 -19.83
N TRP A 231 1.90 -3.83 -20.03
CA TRP A 231 2.04 -2.52 -19.40
C TRP A 231 0.90 -1.56 -19.74
N ASP A 232 0.34 -1.68 -20.95
CA ASP A 232 -0.79 -0.87 -21.42
C ASP A 232 -2.07 -1.06 -20.58
N SER A 233 -2.14 -2.11 -19.75
CA SER A 233 -3.24 -2.29 -18.79
C SER A 233 -3.37 -1.12 -17.82
N LEU A 234 -2.26 -0.47 -17.47
CA LEU A 234 -2.27 0.74 -16.63
C LEU A 234 -2.99 1.90 -17.31
N ALA A 235 -2.73 2.12 -18.61
CA ALA A 235 -3.41 3.17 -19.38
C ALA A 235 -4.91 2.88 -19.51
N LYS A 236 -5.30 1.61 -19.63
CA LYS A 236 -6.71 1.23 -19.67
C LYS A 236 -7.42 1.45 -18.34
N VAL A 237 -6.76 1.14 -17.21
CA VAL A 237 -7.30 1.45 -15.87
C VAL A 237 -7.54 2.95 -15.72
N THR A 238 -6.56 3.80 -16.07
CA THR A 238 -6.72 5.26 -15.97
C THR A 238 -7.85 5.77 -16.87
N SER A 239 -7.97 5.24 -18.09
CA SER A 239 -9.06 5.59 -19.01
C SER A 239 -10.44 5.19 -18.47
N LEU A 240 -10.56 4.02 -17.85
CA LEU A 240 -11.79 3.58 -17.19
C LEU A 240 -12.21 4.53 -16.08
N ILE A 241 -11.25 4.91 -15.20
CA ILE A 241 -11.49 5.82 -14.08
C ILE A 241 -11.96 7.19 -14.61
N LYS A 242 -11.25 7.76 -15.58
CA LYS A 242 -11.63 9.06 -16.20
C LYS A 242 -13.03 9.01 -16.79
N SER A 243 -13.34 7.99 -17.57
CA SER A 243 -14.66 7.85 -18.23
C SER A 243 -15.84 7.69 -17.26
N ARG A 244 -15.61 7.21 -16.05
CA ARG A 244 -16.63 7.08 -15.00
C ARG A 244 -16.83 8.37 -14.23
N ASN A 245 -15.73 9.10 -13.99
CA ASN A 245 -15.79 10.40 -13.32
C ASN A 245 -16.53 11.45 -14.17
N GLU A 246 -16.48 11.36 -15.50
CA GLU A 246 -17.21 12.23 -16.41
C GLU A 246 -18.73 11.95 -16.46
N LYS A 247 -19.18 10.78 -16.00
CA LYS A 247 -20.59 10.37 -16.01
C LYS A 247 -21.33 10.63 -14.69
N ASN A 248 -20.61 11.01 -13.63
CA ASN A 248 -21.12 11.33 -12.30
C ASN A 248 -21.11 12.83 -12.06
#